data_fce0637a55ba414223d6e45a4e1c01df
#
_entry.id   fce0637a55ba414223d6e45a4e1c01df
#
_cell.length_a   1.000
_cell.length_b   1.000
_cell.length_c   1.000
_cell.angle_alpha   90.00
_cell.angle_beta   90.00
_cell.angle_gamma   90.00
#
_symmetry.space_group_name_H-M   'P 1'
#
loop_
_entity.id
_entity.type
_entity.pdbx_description
1 polymer ?
#
loop_
_entity_poly.entity_id
_entity_poly.type
_entity_poly.pdbx_seq_one_letter_code
_entity_poly.pdbx_strand_id
1 'polypeptide(L)'
;MQRPLRLLLALLCLALPAAAQTHAADLHTAFARAQHLRHGINASQWFAQSPNDYSAARTNSYTDAADIALMAKLGFDNVRLSIDPVPLEQFPRNAEGLNADFLARLDQAVDTMLAHGLAVQIDIHPQEPYKLEIRSSNQAVDRFVMLWRRLAAHYASRNPDMVFFEIMNEPEVHDPYRWAGIQARAASAIREAAPRNTIVATGPNYSDIVDLLAMHPLPDGNVIYNFHFYDPHEFTHQGAGWGEPWWSYTHGIPYPATEGSMAALLPQVPDPASRFQLENYWLNHWDAHHIRLLIDEAAAWARQNHVPLICNEFGAYREHTDPASRMRWIRDVRTALEADSIGWTMWDYRGGFGVVFKQDNQPAKVDPAVVEALGIKPQ
;
A
#
# COMPACT_ATOMS: atom_id res chain seq x y z
N MET A 1 -22.06 -37.78 -63.54
CA MET A 1 -20.92 -38.03 -62.58
C MET A 1 -20.49 -36.70 -62.04
N GLN A 2 -20.99 -36.36 -60.83
CA GLN A 2 -20.63 -35.14 -60.13
C GLN A 2 -19.56 -35.50 -59.10
N ARG A 3 -18.40 -34.84 -59.12
CA ARG A 3 -17.33 -34.99 -58.15
C ARG A 3 -17.59 -34.00 -56.98
N PRO A 4 -17.51 -34.39 -55.69
CA PRO A 4 -17.65 -33.49 -54.58
C PRO A 4 -16.33 -32.72 -54.35
N LEU A 5 -16.46 -31.39 -54.29
CA LEU A 5 -15.42 -30.45 -53.89
C LEU A 5 -15.17 -30.59 -52.37
N ARG A 6 -14.04 -31.16 -51.96
CA ARG A 6 -13.64 -31.20 -50.55
C ARG A 6 -13.01 -29.84 -50.18
N LEU A 7 -13.73 -29.06 -49.39
CA LEU A 7 -13.20 -27.86 -48.74
C LEU A 7 -12.24 -28.30 -47.62
N LEU A 8 -10.95 -28.06 -47.79
CA LEU A 8 -9.97 -28.15 -46.74
C LEU A 8 -10.05 -26.86 -45.89
N LEU A 9 -10.65 -26.93 -44.73
CA LEU A 9 -10.49 -25.87 -43.70
C LEU A 9 -9.10 -25.98 -43.13
N ALA A 10 -8.19 -25.10 -43.56
CA ALA A 10 -6.90 -24.92 -42.91
C ALA A 10 -7.13 -24.12 -41.63
N LEU A 11 -7.04 -24.77 -40.45
CA LEU A 11 -6.93 -24.08 -39.17
C LEU A 11 -5.57 -23.32 -39.15
N LEU A 12 -5.63 -22.03 -39.36
CA LEU A 12 -4.47 -21.15 -39.06
C LEU A 12 -4.38 -21.03 -37.54
N CYS A 13 -3.57 -21.85 -36.89
CA CYS A 13 -3.09 -21.61 -35.55
C CYS A 13 -2.11 -20.42 -35.62
N LEU A 14 -2.59 -19.19 -35.38
CA LEU A 14 -1.75 -18.03 -35.19
C LEU A 14 -0.99 -18.22 -33.87
N ALA A 15 0.27 -18.68 -33.96
CA ALA A 15 1.17 -18.68 -32.84
C ALA A 15 1.48 -17.22 -32.47
N LEU A 16 1.12 -16.82 -31.26
CA LEU A 16 1.52 -15.51 -30.72
C LEU A 16 3.06 -15.41 -30.71
N PRO A 17 3.65 -14.24 -30.98
CA PRO A 17 5.08 -14.05 -30.86
C PRO A 17 5.56 -14.35 -29.43
N ALA A 18 6.76 -14.88 -29.26
CA ALA A 18 7.30 -15.30 -27.97
C ALA A 18 7.20 -14.22 -26.87
N ALA A 19 7.46 -12.96 -27.22
CA ALA A 19 7.30 -11.82 -26.31
C ALA A 19 5.87 -11.64 -25.79
N ALA A 20 4.86 -11.84 -26.63
CA ALA A 20 3.45 -11.76 -26.22
C ALA A 20 3.05 -12.95 -25.33
N GLN A 21 3.61 -14.13 -25.57
CA GLN A 21 3.39 -15.30 -24.71
C GLN A 21 4.03 -15.12 -23.33
N THR A 22 5.23 -14.55 -23.24
CA THR A 22 5.92 -14.23 -21.98
C THR A 22 5.13 -13.20 -21.19
N HIS A 23 4.70 -12.11 -21.82
CA HIS A 23 3.90 -11.08 -21.17
C HIS A 23 2.57 -11.62 -20.61
N ALA A 24 1.89 -12.47 -21.35
CA ALA A 24 0.65 -13.10 -20.90
C ALA A 24 0.87 -14.05 -19.70
N ALA A 25 1.99 -14.79 -19.68
CA ALA A 25 2.37 -15.63 -18.55
C ALA A 25 2.72 -14.81 -17.29
N ASP A 26 3.38 -13.67 -17.45
CA ASP A 26 3.73 -12.74 -16.39
C ASP A 26 2.49 -12.08 -15.78
N LEU A 27 1.52 -11.65 -16.61
CA LEU A 27 0.22 -11.15 -16.15
C LEU A 27 -0.55 -12.20 -15.34
N HIS A 28 -0.59 -13.43 -15.81
CA HIS A 28 -1.23 -14.53 -15.07
C HIS A 28 -0.57 -14.74 -13.69
N THR A 29 0.75 -14.65 -13.64
CA THR A 29 1.52 -14.72 -12.40
C THR A 29 1.17 -13.59 -11.45
N ALA A 30 1.09 -12.35 -11.94
CA ALA A 30 0.72 -11.20 -11.12
C ALA A 30 -0.69 -11.33 -10.53
N PHE A 31 -1.68 -11.76 -11.32
CA PHE A 31 -3.04 -12.02 -10.82
C PHE A 31 -3.10 -13.14 -9.80
N ALA A 32 -2.37 -14.24 -10.02
CA ALA A 32 -2.31 -15.35 -9.06
C ALA A 32 -1.69 -14.89 -7.72
N ARG A 33 -0.62 -14.11 -7.77
CA ARG A 33 0.08 -13.59 -6.59
C ARG A 33 -0.69 -12.52 -5.85
N ALA A 34 -1.49 -11.70 -6.54
CA ALA A 34 -2.39 -10.75 -5.88
C ALA A 34 -3.38 -11.43 -4.93
N GLN A 35 -3.65 -12.75 -5.08
CA GLN A 35 -4.47 -13.51 -4.14
C GLN A 35 -3.79 -13.72 -2.76
N HIS A 36 -2.49 -13.52 -2.63
CA HIS A 36 -1.77 -13.51 -1.35
C HIS A 36 -1.81 -12.12 -0.67
N LEU A 37 -2.43 -11.12 -1.30
CA LEU A 37 -2.52 -9.74 -0.81
C LEU A 37 -3.98 -9.32 -0.61
N ARG A 38 -4.83 -10.24 -0.08
CA ARG A 38 -6.28 -9.97 0.06
C ARG A 38 -6.62 -9.18 1.31
N HIS A 39 -6.02 -9.52 2.45
CA HIS A 39 -6.35 -8.96 3.76
C HIS A 39 -5.06 -8.65 4.50
N GLY A 40 -4.50 -7.49 4.26
CA GLY A 40 -3.20 -7.11 4.78
C GLY A 40 -3.24 -6.18 5.98
N ILE A 41 -2.08 -6.06 6.60
CA ILE A 41 -1.82 -5.10 7.67
C ILE A 41 -0.48 -4.38 7.45
N ASN A 42 -0.45 -3.07 7.64
CA ASN A 42 0.79 -2.29 7.60
C ASN A 42 1.55 -2.42 8.92
N ALA A 43 2.82 -2.82 8.84
CA ALA A 43 3.76 -2.75 9.96
C ALA A 43 4.51 -1.41 9.93
N SER A 44 3.76 -0.32 10.18
CA SER A 44 4.25 1.06 10.19
C SER A 44 5.16 1.35 11.39
N GLN A 45 5.91 2.44 11.34
CA GLN A 45 6.71 2.99 12.44
C GLN A 45 7.70 1.99 13.08
N TRP A 46 7.98 0.89 12.41
CA TRP A 46 8.92 -0.13 12.87
C TRP A 46 10.30 0.04 12.21
N PHE A 47 10.38 -0.12 10.89
CA PHE A 47 11.59 0.11 10.10
C PHE A 47 11.52 1.38 9.25
N ALA A 48 10.42 2.13 9.32
CA ALA A 48 10.24 3.45 8.74
C ALA A 48 9.53 4.37 9.72
N GLN A 49 9.38 5.66 9.39
CA GLN A 49 8.63 6.67 10.15
C GLN A 49 9.07 6.83 11.62
N SER A 50 10.29 6.40 11.94
CA SER A 50 10.96 6.58 13.23
C SER A 50 12.32 7.26 13.02
N PRO A 51 12.37 8.47 12.44
CA PRO A 51 13.58 9.05 11.84
C PRO A 51 14.72 9.27 12.84
N ASN A 52 14.42 9.33 14.11
CA ASN A 52 15.40 9.60 15.14
C ASN A 52 15.98 8.35 15.80
N ASP A 53 15.36 7.18 15.59
CA ASP A 53 15.81 5.95 16.25
C ASP A 53 15.43 4.68 15.47
N TYR A 54 16.40 4.12 14.76
CA TYR A 54 16.32 2.79 14.16
C TYR A 54 17.29 1.80 14.83
N SER A 55 17.63 2.03 16.10
CA SER A 55 18.48 1.13 16.88
C SER A 55 17.85 -0.26 17.04
N ALA A 56 18.67 -1.25 17.36
CA ALA A 56 18.20 -2.58 17.70
C ALA A 56 17.27 -2.56 18.92
N ALA A 57 17.54 -1.71 19.91
CA ALA A 57 16.67 -1.56 21.08
C ALA A 57 15.26 -1.13 20.67
N ARG A 58 15.14 -0.13 19.79
CA ARG A 58 13.85 0.38 19.31
C ARG A 58 13.14 -0.65 18.43
N THR A 59 13.82 -1.21 17.44
CA THR A 59 13.18 -2.16 16.50
C THR A 59 12.74 -3.44 17.20
N ASN A 60 13.50 -3.96 18.17
CA ASN A 60 13.14 -5.17 18.91
C ASN A 60 12.02 -4.95 19.95
N SER A 61 11.80 -3.72 20.41
CA SER A 61 10.75 -3.41 21.39
C SER A 61 9.42 -3.03 20.76
N TYR A 62 9.44 -2.51 19.55
CA TYR A 62 8.24 -1.96 18.91
C TYR A 62 7.30 -3.04 18.40
N THR A 63 7.79 -3.93 17.55
CA THR A 63 7.05 -5.09 17.03
C THR A 63 7.92 -6.33 17.21
N ASP A 64 7.36 -7.42 17.68
CA ASP A 64 8.07 -8.66 17.99
C ASP A 64 7.43 -9.89 17.31
N ALA A 65 8.01 -11.06 17.51
CA ALA A 65 7.51 -12.30 16.92
C ALA A 65 6.08 -12.67 17.39
N ALA A 66 5.71 -12.28 18.63
CA ALA A 66 4.35 -12.50 19.12
C ALA A 66 3.32 -11.61 18.40
N ASP A 67 3.70 -10.40 18.02
CA ASP A 67 2.87 -9.52 17.18
C ASP A 67 2.65 -10.12 15.79
N ILE A 68 3.72 -10.64 15.16
CA ILE A 68 3.63 -11.29 13.84
C ILE A 68 2.71 -12.52 13.92
N ALA A 69 2.87 -13.36 14.95
CA ALA A 69 1.98 -14.48 15.20
C ALA A 69 0.52 -14.04 15.43
N LEU A 70 0.32 -12.90 16.10
CA LEU A 70 -1.02 -12.32 16.32
C LEU A 70 -1.63 -11.82 15.00
N MET A 71 -0.85 -11.18 14.11
CA MET A 71 -1.32 -10.76 12.79
C MET A 71 -1.86 -11.96 12.00
N ALA A 72 -1.10 -13.06 11.92
CA ALA A 72 -1.56 -14.29 11.27
C ALA A 72 -2.81 -14.86 11.95
N LYS A 73 -2.82 -14.95 13.29
CA LYS A 73 -3.96 -15.45 14.07
C LYS A 73 -5.23 -14.63 13.87
N LEU A 74 -5.13 -13.31 13.65
CA LEU A 74 -6.26 -12.44 13.38
C LEU A 74 -6.86 -12.68 11.98
N GLY A 75 -6.16 -13.40 11.10
CA GLY A 75 -6.64 -13.73 9.76
C GLY A 75 -6.11 -12.82 8.66
N PHE A 76 -5.06 -12.03 8.93
CA PHE A 76 -4.32 -11.35 7.87
C PHE A 76 -3.53 -12.37 7.05
N ASP A 77 -3.39 -12.14 5.76
CA ASP A 77 -2.64 -12.99 4.82
C ASP A 77 -1.34 -12.34 4.36
N ASN A 78 -1.18 -11.04 4.60
CA ASN A 78 0.05 -10.33 4.25
C ASN A 78 0.36 -9.18 5.22
N VAL A 79 1.65 -8.80 5.22
CA VAL A 79 2.16 -7.61 5.92
C VAL A 79 2.85 -6.70 4.92
N ARG A 80 2.47 -5.43 4.89
CA ARG A 80 3.24 -4.40 4.21
C ARG A 80 4.26 -3.83 5.19
N LEU A 81 5.54 -4.12 4.92
CA LEU A 81 6.66 -3.74 5.76
C LEU A 81 7.29 -2.45 5.24
N SER A 82 6.96 -1.34 5.89
CA SER A 82 7.50 -0.02 5.56
C SER A 82 8.96 0.10 5.98
N ILE A 83 9.85 0.49 5.06
CA ILE A 83 11.31 0.53 5.26
C ILE A 83 11.87 1.88 4.83
N ASP A 84 12.45 2.61 5.77
CA ASP A 84 13.22 3.82 5.47
C ASP A 84 14.51 3.45 4.72
N PRO A 85 14.78 4.02 3.55
CA PRO A 85 15.98 3.72 2.78
C PRO A 85 17.26 4.23 3.43
N VAL A 86 17.21 5.30 4.23
CA VAL A 86 18.39 5.94 4.80
C VAL A 86 19.20 5.01 5.68
N PRO A 87 18.62 4.26 6.66
CA PRO A 87 19.37 3.29 7.44
C PRO A 87 20.02 2.18 6.60
N LEU A 88 19.39 1.74 5.51
CA LEU A 88 19.95 0.73 4.62
C LEU A 88 21.24 1.18 3.94
N GLU A 89 21.40 2.47 3.69
CA GLU A 89 22.54 3.04 3.01
C GLU A 89 23.68 3.45 3.95
N GLN A 90 23.53 3.36 5.29
CA GLN A 90 24.54 3.70 6.28
C GLN A 90 25.63 2.63 6.42
N PHE A 91 26.78 3.02 7.00
CA PHE A 91 27.85 2.09 7.37
C PHE A 91 27.60 1.48 8.77
N PRO A 92 28.14 0.26 9.06
CA PRO A 92 28.90 -0.59 8.16
C PRO A 92 28.05 -1.27 7.10
N ARG A 93 28.58 -1.45 5.90
CA ARG A 93 27.90 -2.13 4.79
C ARG A 93 28.43 -3.54 4.57
N ASN A 94 27.54 -4.47 4.25
CA ASN A 94 27.87 -5.83 3.83
C ASN A 94 28.44 -5.88 2.39
N ALA A 95 28.72 -7.07 1.87
CA ALA A 95 29.23 -7.26 0.51
C ALA A 95 28.27 -6.78 -0.59
N GLU A 96 26.98 -6.72 -0.31
CA GLU A 96 25.94 -6.21 -1.21
C GLU A 96 25.86 -4.68 -1.18
N GLY A 97 26.55 -4.02 -0.24
CA GLY A 97 26.58 -2.57 -0.08
C GLY A 97 25.40 -2.01 0.72
N LEU A 98 24.72 -2.85 1.52
CA LEU A 98 23.65 -2.48 2.45
C LEU A 98 24.15 -2.54 3.90
N ASN A 99 23.52 -1.78 4.81
CA ASN A 99 23.85 -1.81 6.22
C ASN A 99 23.59 -3.21 6.81
N ALA A 100 24.63 -3.86 7.31
CA ALA A 100 24.57 -5.25 7.74
C ALA A 100 23.63 -5.45 8.94
N ASP A 101 23.70 -4.57 9.95
CA ASP A 101 22.93 -4.73 11.18
C ASP A 101 21.45 -4.43 11.00
N PHE A 102 21.12 -3.40 10.20
CA PHE A 102 19.75 -3.05 9.88
C PHE A 102 19.11 -4.15 9.01
N LEU A 103 19.82 -4.64 8.00
CA LEU A 103 19.37 -5.71 7.11
C LEU A 103 19.14 -7.03 7.86
N ALA A 104 20.01 -7.39 8.81
CA ALA A 104 19.81 -8.61 9.61
C ALA A 104 18.51 -8.59 10.43
N ARG A 105 18.12 -7.41 10.95
CA ARG A 105 16.82 -7.26 11.65
C ARG A 105 15.63 -7.31 10.70
N LEU A 106 15.77 -6.73 9.49
CA LEU A 106 14.77 -6.87 8.43
C LEU A 106 14.59 -8.33 8.02
N ASP A 107 15.70 -9.06 7.83
CA ASP A 107 15.67 -10.49 7.51
C ASP A 107 14.93 -11.29 8.57
N GLN A 108 15.23 -11.05 9.84
CA GLN A 108 14.53 -11.70 10.95
C GLN A 108 13.01 -11.43 10.90
N ALA A 109 12.60 -10.19 10.63
CA ALA A 109 11.19 -9.82 10.53
C ALA A 109 10.53 -10.52 9.32
N VAL A 110 11.12 -10.43 8.15
CA VAL A 110 10.62 -11.05 6.91
C VAL A 110 10.52 -12.56 7.05
N ASP A 111 11.58 -13.22 7.52
CA ASP A 111 11.61 -14.68 7.66
C ASP A 111 10.60 -15.16 8.73
N THR A 112 10.36 -14.36 9.79
CA THR A 112 9.31 -14.66 10.78
C THR A 112 7.91 -14.53 10.17
N MET A 113 7.63 -13.49 9.37
CA MET A 113 6.35 -13.32 8.67
C MET A 113 6.09 -14.50 7.73
N LEU A 114 7.08 -14.87 6.91
CA LEU A 114 6.99 -16.00 5.99
C LEU A 114 6.77 -17.33 6.73
N ALA A 115 7.42 -17.55 7.89
CA ALA A 115 7.23 -18.72 8.72
C ALA A 115 5.81 -18.85 9.30
N HIS A 116 5.12 -17.70 9.47
CA HIS A 116 3.71 -17.66 9.88
C HIS A 116 2.72 -17.68 8.69
N GLY A 117 3.21 -17.89 7.45
CA GLY A 117 2.38 -17.96 6.25
C GLY A 117 1.91 -16.58 5.75
N LEU A 118 2.48 -15.49 6.25
CA LEU A 118 2.17 -14.14 5.80
C LEU A 118 3.03 -13.78 4.60
N ALA A 119 2.43 -13.30 3.53
CA ALA A 119 3.17 -12.66 2.44
C ALA A 119 3.72 -11.31 2.90
N VAL A 120 4.84 -10.87 2.29
CA VAL A 120 5.52 -9.64 2.69
C VAL A 120 5.64 -8.70 1.49
N GLN A 121 5.12 -7.50 1.62
CA GLN A 121 5.40 -6.39 0.73
C GLN A 121 6.57 -5.60 1.31
N ILE A 122 7.73 -5.65 0.65
CA ILE A 122 8.92 -4.85 0.96
C ILE A 122 8.68 -3.47 0.35
N ASP A 123 8.30 -2.51 1.18
CA ASP A 123 7.96 -1.15 0.78
C ASP A 123 9.08 -0.17 1.14
N ILE A 124 9.67 0.49 0.16
CA ILE A 124 10.56 1.63 0.42
C ILE A 124 9.71 2.85 0.78
N HIS A 125 9.78 3.22 2.06
CA HIS A 125 8.95 4.24 2.72
C HIS A 125 9.80 5.41 3.21
N PRO A 126 10.27 6.28 2.31
CA PRO A 126 11.20 7.35 2.66
C PRO A 126 10.53 8.51 3.38
N GLN A 127 11.34 9.23 4.16
CA GLN A 127 10.97 10.51 4.72
C GLN A 127 11.01 11.61 3.64
N GLU A 128 10.33 12.74 3.89
CA GLU A 128 10.25 13.89 2.99
C GLU A 128 11.60 14.36 2.41
N PRO A 129 12.72 14.48 3.15
CA PRO A 129 13.99 14.90 2.55
C PRO A 129 14.48 13.98 1.43
N TYR A 130 14.28 12.67 1.56
CA TYR A 130 14.65 11.69 0.52
C TYR A 130 13.78 11.83 -0.73
N LYS A 131 12.48 12.02 -0.55
CA LYS A 131 11.52 12.25 -1.65
C LYS A 131 11.88 13.54 -2.42
N LEU A 132 12.23 14.61 -1.71
CA LEU A 132 12.70 15.88 -2.31
C LEU A 132 13.94 15.68 -3.18
N GLU A 133 14.92 14.89 -2.74
CA GLU A 133 16.10 14.55 -3.55
C GLU A 133 15.70 13.77 -4.81
N ILE A 134 14.85 12.75 -4.71
CA ILE A 134 14.35 11.96 -5.84
C ILE A 134 13.63 12.86 -6.85
N ARG A 135 12.82 13.80 -6.37
CA ARG A 135 12.07 14.74 -7.21
C ARG A 135 12.98 15.65 -8.00
N SER A 136 14.12 16.09 -7.44
CA SER A 136 14.95 17.16 -8.00
C SER A 136 16.27 16.71 -8.62
N SER A 137 16.78 15.50 -8.30
CA SER A 137 18.14 15.08 -8.65
C SER A 137 18.17 13.72 -9.36
N ASN A 138 18.75 13.67 -10.57
CA ASN A 138 18.99 12.40 -11.26
C ASN A 138 20.02 11.54 -10.53
N GLN A 139 20.98 12.15 -9.84
CA GLN A 139 21.96 11.40 -9.02
C GLN A 139 21.27 10.69 -7.85
N ALA A 140 20.25 11.31 -7.21
CA ALA A 140 19.43 10.66 -6.19
C ALA A 140 18.63 9.48 -6.79
N VAL A 141 18.08 9.67 -7.99
CA VAL A 141 17.39 8.58 -8.71
C VAL A 141 18.37 7.43 -9.01
N ASP A 142 19.61 7.70 -9.42
CA ASP A 142 20.63 6.65 -9.67
C ASP A 142 20.93 5.86 -8.38
N ARG A 143 21.06 6.54 -7.22
CA ARG A 143 21.24 5.89 -5.92
C ARG A 143 20.03 5.02 -5.55
N PHE A 144 18.82 5.52 -5.72
CA PHE A 144 17.58 4.80 -5.46
C PHE A 144 17.43 3.54 -6.31
N VAL A 145 17.72 3.62 -7.61
CA VAL A 145 17.74 2.47 -8.54
C VAL A 145 18.78 1.44 -8.11
N MET A 146 19.96 1.90 -7.66
CA MET A 146 21.01 1.00 -7.15
C MET A 146 20.60 0.35 -5.80
N LEU A 147 19.94 1.10 -4.92
CA LEU A 147 19.38 0.54 -3.68
C LEU A 147 18.41 -0.60 -4.00
N TRP A 148 17.49 -0.41 -4.94
CA TRP A 148 16.56 -1.44 -5.37
C TRP A 148 17.26 -2.65 -5.96
N ARG A 149 18.26 -2.45 -6.81
CA ARG A 149 19.05 -3.58 -7.37
C ARG A 149 19.64 -4.45 -6.26
N ARG A 150 20.21 -3.84 -5.22
CA ARG A 150 20.83 -4.53 -4.08
C ARG A 150 19.79 -5.24 -3.21
N LEU A 151 18.73 -4.54 -2.83
CA LEU A 151 17.68 -5.07 -1.97
C LEU A 151 16.90 -6.21 -2.65
N ALA A 152 16.58 -6.07 -3.93
CA ALA A 152 15.92 -7.11 -4.71
C ALA A 152 16.81 -8.35 -4.87
N ALA A 153 18.10 -8.18 -5.13
CA ALA A 153 19.06 -9.30 -5.19
C ALA A 153 19.12 -10.05 -3.85
N HIS A 154 19.13 -9.32 -2.73
CA HIS A 154 19.16 -9.90 -1.39
C HIS A 154 17.94 -10.81 -1.12
N TYR A 155 16.75 -10.36 -1.49
CA TYR A 155 15.50 -11.09 -1.25
C TYR A 155 15.11 -12.06 -2.38
N ALA A 156 15.83 -12.11 -3.51
CA ALA A 156 15.51 -12.93 -4.68
C ALA A 156 15.48 -14.44 -4.42
N SER A 157 16.16 -14.92 -3.38
CA SER A 157 16.20 -16.33 -2.99
C SER A 157 14.99 -16.78 -2.18
N ARG A 158 14.22 -15.84 -1.60
CA ARG A 158 12.98 -16.16 -0.86
C ARG A 158 11.88 -16.57 -1.83
N ASN A 159 10.80 -17.15 -1.30
CA ASN A 159 9.66 -17.57 -2.11
C ASN A 159 9.06 -16.38 -2.90
N PRO A 160 9.15 -16.35 -4.24
CA PRO A 160 8.66 -15.22 -5.03
C PRO A 160 7.13 -15.10 -5.05
N ASP A 161 6.39 -16.09 -4.60
CA ASP A 161 4.94 -16.01 -4.46
C ASP A 161 4.52 -15.27 -3.18
N MET A 162 5.47 -15.08 -2.24
CA MET A 162 5.22 -14.53 -0.91
C MET A 162 6.01 -13.23 -0.63
N VAL A 163 6.96 -12.84 -1.49
CA VAL A 163 7.75 -11.62 -1.33
C VAL A 163 7.56 -10.70 -2.54
N PHE A 164 7.05 -9.51 -2.26
CA PHE A 164 6.67 -8.47 -3.22
C PHE A 164 7.56 -7.24 -3.02
N PHE A 165 7.90 -6.53 -4.10
CA PHE A 165 8.72 -5.33 -4.04
C PHE A 165 7.91 -4.11 -4.45
N GLU A 166 7.54 -3.30 -3.47
CA GLU A 166 6.86 -2.03 -3.68
C GLU A 166 7.89 -0.91 -3.87
N ILE A 167 7.85 -0.30 -5.04
CA ILE A 167 8.92 0.59 -5.50
C ILE A 167 9.11 1.77 -4.54
N MET A 168 8.05 2.47 -4.18
CA MET A 168 8.12 3.59 -3.23
C MET A 168 6.74 3.96 -2.71
N ASN A 169 6.64 4.15 -1.40
CA ASN A 169 5.48 4.77 -0.77
C ASN A 169 5.33 6.22 -1.19
N GLU A 170 4.15 6.60 -1.67
CA GLU A 170 3.75 8.00 -1.92
C GLU A 170 4.91 8.86 -2.45
N PRO A 171 5.29 8.72 -3.71
CA PRO A 171 6.52 9.28 -4.25
C PRO A 171 6.65 10.79 -4.15
N GLU A 172 5.51 11.52 -4.18
CA GLU A 172 5.44 12.99 -4.18
C GLU A 172 6.26 13.65 -5.30
N VAL A 173 6.37 12.96 -6.44
CA VAL A 173 6.98 13.46 -7.66
C VAL A 173 5.88 14.07 -8.53
N HIS A 174 5.57 15.33 -8.35
CA HIS A 174 4.42 16.01 -8.96
C HIS A 174 4.38 15.97 -10.50
N ASP A 175 5.52 15.75 -11.17
CA ASP A 175 5.58 15.50 -12.60
C ASP A 175 5.37 14.00 -12.88
N PRO A 176 4.21 13.58 -13.44
CA PRO A 176 3.89 12.19 -13.69
C PRO A 176 4.84 11.52 -14.70
N TYR A 177 5.37 12.29 -15.66
CA TYR A 177 6.33 11.74 -16.63
C TYR A 177 7.70 11.47 -15.99
N ARG A 178 8.12 12.35 -15.07
CA ARG A 178 9.34 12.11 -14.29
C ARG A 178 9.18 10.87 -13.42
N TRP A 179 8.04 10.73 -12.69
CA TRP A 179 7.79 9.54 -11.88
C TRP A 179 7.74 8.28 -12.74
N ALA A 180 7.05 8.28 -13.87
CA ALA A 180 6.99 7.13 -14.78
C ALA A 180 8.40 6.68 -15.20
N GLY A 181 9.29 7.63 -15.51
CA GLY A 181 10.70 7.33 -15.84
C GLY A 181 11.49 6.74 -14.66
N ILE A 182 11.31 7.28 -13.46
CA ILE A 182 11.94 6.77 -12.22
C ILE A 182 11.45 5.36 -11.92
N GLN A 183 10.14 5.16 -11.90
CA GLN A 183 9.50 3.89 -11.61
C GLN A 183 9.91 2.80 -12.61
N ALA A 184 9.95 3.11 -13.90
CA ALA A 184 10.40 2.18 -14.93
C ALA A 184 11.87 1.74 -14.73
N ARG A 185 12.77 2.67 -14.36
CA ARG A 185 14.17 2.38 -14.07
C ARG A 185 14.32 1.49 -12.82
N ALA A 186 13.58 1.79 -11.76
CA ALA A 186 13.57 0.98 -10.55
C ALA A 186 13.03 -0.42 -10.83
N ALA A 187 11.91 -0.53 -11.55
CA ALA A 187 11.32 -1.81 -11.96
C ALA A 187 12.28 -2.65 -12.79
N SER A 188 13.00 -2.05 -13.75
CA SER A 188 14.04 -2.75 -14.54
C SER A 188 15.16 -3.29 -13.64
N ALA A 189 15.66 -2.48 -12.70
CA ALA A 189 16.72 -2.90 -11.78
C ALA A 189 16.27 -4.05 -10.84
N ILE A 190 15.02 -4.00 -10.36
CA ILE A 190 14.42 -5.09 -9.59
C ILE A 190 14.31 -6.35 -10.45
N ARG A 191 13.77 -6.23 -11.67
CA ARG A 191 13.58 -7.38 -12.57
C ARG A 191 14.88 -8.07 -12.95
N GLU A 192 15.94 -7.30 -13.18
CA GLU A 192 17.29 -7.85 -13.44
C GLU A 192 17.85 -8.61 -12.24
N ALA A 193 17.62 -8.10 -11.01
CA ALA A 193 18.17 -8.67 -9.78
C ALA A 193 17.31 -9.82 -9.23
N ALA A 194 15.99 -9.74 -9.38
CA ALA A 194 15.01 -10.70 -8.87
C ALA A 194 13.97 -11.04 -9.95
N PRO A 195 14.34 -11.82 -10.97
CA PRO A 195 13.54 -12.02 -12.18
C PRO A 195 12.18 -12.66 -11.94
N ARG A 196 12.00 -13.34 -10.81
CA ARG A 196 10.75 -14.06 -10.50
C ARG A 196 9.78 -13.27 -9.63
N ASN A 197 10.24 -12.26 -8.87
CA ASN A 197 9.40 -11.56 -7.90
C ASN A 197 8.41 -10.60 -8.58
N THR A 198 7.27 -10.38 -7.93
CA THR A 198 6.26 -9.43 -8.37
C THR A 198 6.59 -8.04 -7.83
N ILE A 199 6.46 -7.04 -8.69
CA ILE A 199 6.66 -5.63 -8.37
C ILE A 199 5.31 -5.03 -8.02
N VAL A 200 5.28 -4.08 -7.06
CA VAL A 200 4.11 -3.25 -6.77
C VAL A 200 4.45 -1.82 -7.18
N ALA A 201 3.61 -1.27 -8.06
CA ALA A 201 3.78 0.04 -8.68
C ALA A 201 2.65 1.00 -8.28
N THR A 202 2.96 2.30 -8.19
CA THR A 202 2.02 3.32 -7.72
C THR A 202 2.07 4.61 -8.53
N GLY A 203 1.08 5.49 -8.31
CA GLY A 203 1.01 6.82 -8.91
C GLY A 203 2.05 7.82 -8.38
N PRO A 204 2.14 9.03 -8.99
CA PRO A 204 3.28 9.93 -8.80
C PRO A 204 3.29 10.73 -7.49
N ASN A 205 2.15 10.93 -6.82
CA ASN A 205 2.07 11.79 -5.64
C ASN A 205 1.80 10.97 -4.36
N TYR A 206 0.57 10.98 -3.88
CA TYR A 206 0.17 10.31 -2.62
C TYR A 206 -0.45 8.94 -2.86
N SER A 207 -0.23 8.37 -4.05
CA SER A 207 -0.79 7.07 -4.44
C SER A 207 -2.32 7.04 -4.43
N ASP A 208 -2.98 8.16 -4.57
CA ASP A 208 -4.44 8.24 -4.59
C ASP A 208 -5.03 7.72 -5.93
N ILE A 209 -6.37 7.64 -5.98
CA ILE A 209 -7.06 7.16 -7.19
C ILE A 209 -6.81 8.08 -8.39
N VAL A 210 -6.74 9.40 -8.20
CA VAL A 210 -6.49 10.35 -9.30
C VAL A 210 -5.12 10.09 -9.92
N ASP A 211 -4.11 9.83 -9.08
CA ASP A 211 -2.76 9.47 -9.53
C ASP A 211 -2.76 8.14 -10.30
N LEU A 212 -3.49 7.14 -9.80
CA LEU A 212 -3.64 5.84 -10.49
C LEU A 212 -4.27 6.02 -11.88
N LEU A 213 -5.35 6.79 -11.99
CA LEU A 213 -6.06 7.00 -13.25
C LEU A 213 -5.19 7.71 -14.30
N ALA A 214 -4.20 8.49 -13.87
CA ALA A 214 -3.25 9.17 -14.75
C ALA A 214 -2.09 8.27 -15.21
N MET A 215 -1.93 7.06 -14.66
CA MET A 215 -0.83 6.16 -15.00
C MET A 215 -1.04 5.40 -16.30
N HIS A 216 0.08 5.10 -16.97
CA HIS A 216 0.16 4.02 -17.94
C HIS A 216 0.88 2.83 -17.30
N PRO A 217 0.38 1.59 -17.47
CA PRO A 217 1.05 0.41 -16.95
C PRO A 217 2.49 0.27 -17.46
N LEU A 218 3.35 -0.27 -16.60
CA LEU A 218 4.71 -0.65 -16.99
C LEU A 218 4.67 -1.74 -18.07
N PRO A 219 5.68 -1.82 -18.95
CA PRO A 219 5.74 -2.86 -19.96
C PRO A 219 6.00 -4.28 -19.39
N ASP A 220 6.32 -4.39 -18.10
CA ASP A 220 6.49 -5.63 -17.36
C ASP A 220 5.12 -6.18 -16.96
N GLY A 221 4.81 -7.44 -17.30
CA GLY A 221 3.52 -8.06 -16.96
C GLY A 221 3.41 -8.58 -15.52
N ASN A 222 4.53 -8.80 -14.82
CA ASN A 222 4.52 -9.30 -13.44
C ASN A 222 4.54 -8.14 -12.44
N VAL A 223 3.53 -7.27 -12.55
CA VAL A 223 3.34 -6.07 -11.73
C VAL A 223 1.92 -6.02 -11.20
N ILE A 224 1.77 -5.69 -9.92
CA ILE A 224 0.53 -5.33 -9.26
C ILE A 224 0.53 -3.81 -9.09
N TYR A 225 -0.60 -3.17 -9.31
CA TYR A 225 -0.75 -1.73 -9.09
C TYR A 225 -1.42 -1.48 -7.76
N ASN A 226 -1.06 -0.37 -7.12
CA ASN A 226 -1.68 0.02 -5.86
C ASN A 226 -2.23 1.44 -5.90
N PHE A 227 -3.14 1.70 -4.98
CA PHE A 227 -3.54 3.03 -4.55
C PHE A 227 -3.77 3.06 -3.04
N HIS A 228 -3.75 4.26 -2.46
CA HIS A 228 -4.15 4.53 -1.08
C HIS A 228 -5.55 5.15 -1.07
N PHE A 229 -6.28 4.90 0.01
CA PHE A 229 -7.63 5.43 0.15
C PHE A 229 -7.87 5.97 1.56
N TYR A 230 -7.84 7.29 1.68
CA TYR A 230 -8.12 7.99 2.93
C TYR A 230 -9.26 8.99 2.82
N ASP A 231 -9.92 9.07 1.65
CA ASP A 231 -11.01 10.00 1.45
C ASP A 231 -12.27 9.66 2.29
N PRO A 232 -12.88 10.71 2.84
CA PRO A 232 -12.44 12.10 2.87
C PRO A 232 -11.46 12.37 4.01
N HIS A 233 -10.39 13.08 3.74
CA HIS A 233 -9.35 13.40 4.73
C HIS A 233 -9.88 14.20 5.92
N GLU A 234 -10.94 15.00 5.73
CA GLU A 234 -11.64 15.70 6.80
C GLU A 234 -12.08 14.74 7.91
N PHE A 235 -12.54 13.57 7.54
CA PHE A 235 -12.97 12.55 8.49
C PHE A 235 -11.80 11.69 8.98
N THR A 236 -10.97 11.18 8.05
CA THR A 236 -9.97 10.17 8.38
C THR A 236 -8.76 10.70 9.11
N HIS A 237 -8.45 12.00 8.97
CA HIS A 237 -7.30 12.68 9.59
C HIS A 237 -7.70 13.76 10.61
N GLN A 238 -8.97 13.77 11.05
CA GLN A 238 -9.42 14.75 12.04
C GLN A 238 -8.56 14.70 13.31
N GLY A 239 -8.12 15.88 13.76
CA GLY A 239 -7.27 16.04 14.93
C GLY A 239 -5.81 15.66 14.71
N ALA A 240 -5.39 15.27 13.52
CA ALA A 240 -4.01 14.93 13.23
C ALA A 240 -3.10 16.15 13.35
N GLY A 241 -1.95 15.96 14.03
CA GLY A 241 -0.92 17.00 14.19
C GLY A 241 0.15 17.02 13.09
N TRP A 242 -0.05 16.24 12.02
CA TRP A 242 0.79 16.16 10.84
C TRP A 242 -0.06 16.37 9.58
N GLY A 243 0.58 16.58 8.42
CA GLY A 243 -0.10 16.85 7.16
C GLY A 243 -0.68 18.26 7.10
N GLU A 244 -1.94 18.41 6.71
CA GLU A 244 -2.58 19.71 6.54
C GLU A 244 -2.82 20.41 7.89
N PRO A 245 -2.40 21.66 8.06
CA PRO A 245 -2.50 22.36 9.35
C PRO A 245 -3.91 22.45 9.91
N TRP A 246 -4.93 22.48 9.05
CA TRP A 246 -6.33 22.59 9.45
C TRP A 246 -6.90 21.31 10.06
N TRP A 247 -6.28 20.12 9.87
CA TRP A 247 -6.72 18.88 10.48
C TRP A 247 -6.71 18.95 12.02
N SER A 248 -5.70 19.60 12.58
CA SER A 248 -5.54 19.74 14.04
C SER A 248 -6.70 20.47 14.75
N TYR A 249 -7.50 21.23 14.01
CA TYR A 249 -8.66 21.96 14.54
C TYR A 249 -9.99 21.22 14.38
N THR A 250 -9.98 20.00 13.85
CA THR A 250 -11.19 19.23 13.56
C THR A 250 -11.29 18.00 14.47
N HIS A 251 -12.47 17.86 15.13
CA HIS A 251 -12.72 16.76 16.06
C HIS A 251 -14.19 16.35 16.02
N GLY A 252 -14.47 15.06 16.21
CA GLY A 252 -15.82 14.55 16.32
C GLY A 252 -16.67 14.68 15.06
N ILE A 253 -16.02 14.73 13.89
CA ILE A 253 -16.69 14.75 12.59
C ILE A 253 -17.41 13.41 12.42
N PRO A 254 -18.73 13.41 12.17
CA PRO A 254 -19.48 12.17 11.99
C PRO A 254 -19.30 11.59 10.59
N TYR A 255 -19.41 10.27 10.46
CA TYR A 255 -19.51 9.59 9.17
C TYR A 255 -20.65 8.55 9.20
N PRO A 256 -21.57 8.55 8.21
CA PRO A 256 -21.79 9.68 7.28
C PRO A 256 -22.31 10.91 8.02
N ALA A 257 -22.04 12.09 7.47
CA ALA A 257 -22.57 13.33 8.01
C ALA A 257 -24.08 13.46 7.73
N THR A 258 -24.79 14.17 8.62
CA THR A 258 -26.17 14.58 8.42
C THR A 258 -26.30 16.10 8.60
N GLU A 259 -27.34 16.71 8.05
CA GLU A 259 -27.58 18.15 8.22
C GLU A 259 -27.56 18.55 9.70
N GLY A 260 -28.25 17.78 10.56
CA GLY A 260 -28.31 18.07 12.00
C GLY A 260 -26.96 17.95 12.69
N SER A 261 -26.15 16.94 12.34
CA SER A 261 -24.82 16.76 12.93
C SER A 261 -23.86 17.87 12.51
N MET A 262 -23.91 18.30 11.26
CA MET A 262 -23.04 19.38 10.76
C MET A 262 -23.47 20.76 11.25
N ALA A 263 -24.78 21.02 11.36
CA ALA A 263 -25.28 22.26 11.95
C ALA A 263 -24.87 22.41 13.43
N ALA A 264 -24.73 21.29 14.16
CA ALA A 264 -24.22 21.30 15.53
C ALA A 264 -22.70 21.44 15.61
N LEU A 265 -21.94 20.91 14.64
CA LEU A 265 -20.48 20.88 14.65
C LEU A 265 -19.85 22.17 14.15
N LEU A 266 -20.29 22.72 13.00
CA LEU A 266 -19.67 23.84 12.32
C LEU A 266 -19.48 25.09 13.21
N PRO A 267 -20.44 25.49 14.08
CA PRO A 267 -20.24 26.63 14.97
C PRO A 267 -19.15 26.42 16.02
N GLN A 268 -18.75 25.18 16.31
CA GLN A 268 -17.74 24.84 17.31
C GLN A 268 -16.32 24.85 16.74
N VAL A 269 -16.17 24.86 15.42
CA VAL A 269 -14.86 24.87 14.75
C VAL A 269 -14.34 26.31 14.66
N PRO A 270 -13.29 26.68 15.41
CA PRO A 270 -12.84 28.06 15.50
C PRO A 270 -12.12 28.54 14.23
N ASP A 271 -11.38 27.63 13.57
CA ASP A 271 -10.56 27.93 12.41
C ASP A 271 -11.41 28.06 11.14
N PRO A 272 -11.34 29.22 10.41
CA PRO A 272 -12.11 29.40 9.19
C PRO A 272 -11.78 28.43 8.05
N ALA A 273 -10.52 28.04 7.91
CA ALA A 273 -10.11 27.08 6.86
C ALA A 273 -10.67 25.68 7.14
N SER A 274 -10.57 25.23 8.38
CA SER A 274 -11.18 23.96 8.82
C SER A 274 -12.68 23.95 8.60
N ARG A 275 -13.36 25.07 8.94
CA ARG A 275 -14.81 25.20 8.74
C ARG A 275 -15.20 25.09 7.27
N PHE A 276 -14.47 25.76 6.39
CA PHE A 276 -14.68 25.70 4.93
C PHE A 276 -14.51 24.26 4.40
N GLN A 277 -13.50 23.54 4.85
CA GLN A 277 -13.30 22.13 4.46
C GLN A 277 -14.45 21.24 4.97
N LEU A 278 -14.94 21.45 6.20
CA LEU A 278 -16.07 20.70 6.73
C LEU A 278 -17.39 21.02 6.02
N GLU A 279 -17.58 22.24 5.52
CA GLU A 279 -18.70 22.57 4.66
C GLU A 279 -18.61 21.81 3.32
N ASN A 280 -17.43 21.73 2.72
CA ASN A 280 -17.18 20.91 1.51
C ASN A 280 -17.43 19.41 1.79
N TYR A 281 -16.94 18.88 2.91
CA TYR A 281 -17.20 17.50 3.34
C TYR A 281 -18.71 17.22 3.37
N TRP A 282 -19.50 18.12 3.95
CA TRP A 282 -20.95 18.01 4.01
C TRP A 282 -21.60 18.08 2.62
N LEU A 283 -21.22 19.06 1.81
CA LEU A 283 -21.78 19.27 0.46
C LEU A 283 -21.50 18.10 -0.49
N ASN A 284 -20.41 17.40 -0.29
CA ASN A 284 -20.05 16.22 -1.08
C ASN A 284 -20.78 14.94 -0.66
N HIS A 285 -21.57 14.95 0.42
CA HIS A 285 -22.37 13.82 0.89
C HIS A 285 -21.59 12.52 1.01
N TRP A 286 -20.47 12.55 1.74
CA TRP A 286 -19.63 11.38 1.93
C TRP A 286 -20.38 10.26 2.70
N ASP A 287 -20.64 9.16 2.01
CA ASP A 287 -21.26 7.94 2.51
C ASP A 287 -20.71 6.71 1.78
N ALA A 288 -21.25 5.53 2.05
CA ALA A 288 -20.85 4.28 1.41
C ALA A 288 -21.03 4.31 -0.13
N HIS A 289 -22.01 5.05 -0.65
CA HIS A 289 -22.23 5.16 -2.08
C HIS A 289 -21.13 5.99 -2.76
N HIS A 290 -20.76 7.13 -2.17
CA HIS A 290 -19.68 7.98 -2.70
C HIS A 290 -18.34 7.23 -2.69
N ILE A 291 -17.98 6.57 -1.57
CA ILE A 291 -16.80 5.70 -1.47
C ILE A 291 -16.81 4.64 -2.57
N ARG A 292 -17.95 3.99 -2.78
CA ARG A 292 -18.10 2.95 -3.80
C ARG A 292 -17.83 3.49 -5.20
N LEU A 293 -18.34 4.68 -5.55
CA LEU A 293 -18.12 5.29 -6.86
C LEU A 293 -16.65 5.52 -7.18
N LEU A 294 -15.88 6.04 -6.21
CA LEU A 294 -14.45 6.27 -6.41
C LEU A 294 -13.65 4.95 -6.56
N ILE A 295 -13.97 3.95 -5.76
CA ILE A 295 -13.32 2.63 -5.85
C ILE A 295 -13.68 1.93 -7.17
N ASP A 296 -14.93 2.10 -7.66
CA ASP A 296 -15.35 1.58 -8.98
C ASP A 296 -14.54 2.19 -10.13
N GLU A 297 -14.14 3.47 -10.04
CA GLU A 297 -13.26 4.13 -11.02
C GLU A 297 -11.87 3.48 -11.04
N ALA A 298 -11.26 3.24 -9.87
CA ALA A 298 -9.99 2.54 -9.77
C ALA A 298 -10.08 1.11 -10.33
N ALA A 299 -11.15 0.38 -9.99
CA ALA A 299 -11.42 -0.95 -10.52
C ALA A 299 -11.63 -0.94 -12.04
N ALA A 300 -12.30 0.08 -12.58
CA ALA A 300 -12.49 0.24 -14.02
C ALA A 300 -11.16 0.47 -14.74
N TRP A 301 -10.26 1.29 -14.17
CA TRP A 301 -8.91 1.48 -14.71
C TRP A 301 -8.14 0.15 -14.76
N ALA A 302 -8.17 -0.64 -13.68
CA ALA A 302 -7.49 -1.93 -13.63
C ALA A 302 -8.04 -2.92 -14.66
N ARG A 303 -9.36 -2.99 -14.80
CA ARG A 303 -10.03 -3.82 -15.83
C ARG A 303 -9.65 -3.40 -17.25
N GLN A 304 -9.66 -2.09 -17.53
CA GLN A 304 -9.32 -1.52 -18.84
C GLN A 304 -7.87 -1.82 -19.23
N ASN A 305 -6.96 -1.79 -18.26
CA ASN A 305 -5.55 -2.06 -18.47
C ASN A 305 -5.18 -3.54 -18.32
N HIS A 306 -6.12 -4.41 -17.93
CA HIS A 306 -5.92 -5.84 -17.69
C HIS A 306 -4.82 -6.13 -16.65
N VAL A 307 -4.78 -5.39 -15.54
CA VAL A 307 -3.77 -5.52 -14.48
C VAL A 307 -4.41 -5.79 -13.12
N PRO A 308 -3.73 -6.50 -12.21
CA PRO A 308 -4.19 -6.64 -10.83
C PRO A 308 -4.00 -5.34 -10.05
N LEU A 309 -4.95 -5.05 -9.15
CA LEU A 309 -4.99 -3.85 -8.32
C LEU A 309 -5.17 -4.21 -6.84
N ILE A 310 -4.50 -3.48 -5.96
CA ILE A 310 -4.68 -3.52 -4.50
C ILE A 310 -4.82 -2.10 -3.94
N CYS A 311 -5.47 -1.98 -2.77
CA CYS A 311 -5.45 -0.78 -1.95
C CYS A 311 -4.56 -1.08 -0.73
N ASN A 312 -3.28 -0.70 -0.78
CA ASN A 312 -2.35 -1.13 0.26
C ASN A 312 -2.17 -0.15 1.42
N GLU A 313 -2.99 0.93 1.44
CA GLU A 313 -3.24 1.73 2.63
C GLU A 313 -4.68 2.24 2.64
N PHE A 314 -5.37 2.04 3.76
CA PHE A 314 -6.60 2.73 4.13
C PHE A 314 -6.79 2.71 5.64
N GLY A 315 -7.44 3.71 6.20
CA GLY A 315 -7.66 3.79 7.64
C GLY A 315 -8.26 5.12 8.07
N ALA A 316 -8.63 5.22 9.34
CA ALA A 316 -9.09 6.47 9.97
C ALA A 316 -8.45 6.61 11.36
N TYR A 317 -7.92 7.81 11.63
CA TYR A 317 -7.24 8.15 12.87
C TYR A 317 -8.18 8.07 14.06
N ARG A 318 -7.76 7.36 15.14
CA ARG A 318 -8.69 6.97 16.22
C ARG A 318 -8.90 8.02 17.30
N GLU A 319 -7.89 8.90 17.53
CA GLU A 319 -7.87 9.71 18.76
C GLU A 319 -9.00 10.73 18.85
N HIS A 320 -9.43 11.28 17.71
CA HIS A 320 -10.43 12.32 17.67
C HIS A 320 -11.70 11.94 16.89
N THR A 321 -11.78 10.67 16.48
CA THR A 321 -12.89 10.15 15.68
C THR A 321 -13.87 9.37 16.54
N ASP A 322 -15.18 9.61 16.36
CA ASP A 322 -16.22 8.78 16.99
C ASP A 322 -16.04 7.30 16.58
N PRO A 323 -15.90 6.38 17.56
CA PRO A 323 -15.63 4.97 17.27
C PRO A 323 -16.67 4.33 16.33
N ALA A 324 -17.96 4.66 16.48
CA ALA A 324 -19.00 4.08 15.63
C ALA A 324 -18.91 4.58 14.18
N SER A 325 -18.60 5.87 13.98
CA SER A 325 -18.34 6.45 12.65
C SER A 325 -17.09 5.87 12.02
N ARG A 326 -16.02 5.69 12.80
CA ARG A 326 -14.78 5.05 12.35
C ARG A 326 -15.03 3.62 11.86
N MET A 327 -15.77 2.83 12.61
CA MET A 327 -16.08 1.44 12.21
C MET A 327 -17.00 1.37 10.98
N ARG A 328 -17.91 2.32 10.81
CA ARG A 328 -18.71 2.41 9.58
C ARG A 328 -17.84 2.69 8.36
N TRP A 329 -16.98 3.71 8.44
CA TRP A 329 -16.10 4.08 7.33
C TRP A 329 -15.17 2.91 6.94
N ILE A 330 -14.50 2.27 7.90
CA ILE A 330 -13.63 1.10 7.65
C ILE A 330 -14.42 -0.02 6.94
N ARG A 331 -15.63 -0.30 7.41
CA ARG A 331 -16.49 -1.34 6.80
C ARG A 331 -16.90 -0.97 5.38
N ASP A 332 -17.26 0.28 5.14
CA ASP A 332 -17.75 0.75 3.84
C ASP A 332 -16.62 0.68 2.80
N VAL A 333 -15.41 1.16 3.13
CA VAL A 333 -14.23 1.06 2.26
C VAL A 333 -13.87 -0.41 2.00
N ARG A 334 -13.73 -1.23 3.04
CA ARG A 334 -13.43 -2.66 2.89
C ARG A 334 -14.45 -3.35 2.00
N THR A 335 -15.74 -3.10 2.21
CA THR A 335 -16.82 -3.73 1.42
C THR A 335 -16.77 -3.30 -0.04
N ALA A 336 -16.46 -2.04 -0.32
CA ALA A 336 -16.30 -1.53 -1.67
C ALA A 336 -15.10 -2.19 -2.39
N LEU A 337 -13.97 -2.31 -1.72
CA LEU A 337 -12.76 -2.96 -2.27
C LEU A 337 -13.02 -4.45 -2.59
N GLU A 338 -13.61 -5.18 -1.65
CA GLU A 338 -13.90 -6.61 -1.80
C GLU A 338 -14.91 -6.90 -2.92
N ALA A 339 -15.88 -5.99 -3.14
CA ALA A 339 -16.86 -6.14 -4.22
C ALA A 339 -16.24 -6.16 -5.61
N ASP A 340 -15.10 -5.47 -5.81
CA ASP A 340 -14.31 -5.52 -7.05
C ASP A 340 -13.12 -6.48 -6.97
N SER A 341 -13.06 -7.31 -5.94
CA SER A 341 -11.94 -8.24 -5.71
C SER A 341 -10.58 -7.56 -5.57
N ILE A 342 -10.56 -6.30 -5.13
CA ILE A 342 -9.36 -5.55 -4.79
C ILE A 342 -8.90 -5.99 -3.40
N GLY A 343 -7.65 -6.46 -3.28
CA GLY A 343 -7.02 -6.74 -2.00
C GLY A 343 -6.74 -5.45 -1.24
N TRP A 344 -6.72 -5.51 0.07
CA TRP A 344 -6.51 -4.33 0.90
C TRP A 344 -5.52 -4.57 2.03
N THR A 345 -4.83 -3.49 2.48
CA THR A 345 -3.94 -3.51 3.63
C THR A 345 -4.28 -2.34 4.55
N MET A 346 -4.78 -2.67 5.75
CA MET A 346 -5.18 -1.66 6.74
C MET A 346 -3.96 -0.90 7.26
N TRP A 347 -4.03 0.40 7.30
CA TRP A 347 -3.13 1.27 8.03
C TRP A 347 -3.72 1.52 9.41
N ASP A 348 -3.16 1.00 10.52
CA ASP A 348 -1.96 0.18 10.61
C ASP A 348 -2.09 -0.87 11.74
N TYR A 349 -1.01 -1.56 12.11
CA TYR A 349 -1.08 -2.56 13.19
C TYR A 349 -1.27 -1.92 14.56
N ARG A 350 -0.40 -0.98 14.97
CA ARG A 350 -0.39 -0.44 16.35
C ARG A 350 -0.37 1.09 16.48
N GLY A 351 -0.26 1.84 15.43
CA GLY A 351 -0.24 3.30 15.46
C GLY A 351 -1.59 3.96 15.75
N GLY A 352 -1.72 5.23 15.44
CA GLY A 352 -2.93 6.00 15.66
C GLY A 352 -4.14 5.53 14.86
N PHE A 353 -3.93 4.72 13.84
CA PHE A 353 -4.98 4.06 13.04
C PHE A 353 -5.19 2.59 13.44
N GLY A 354 -4.43 2.08 14.36
CA GLY A 354 -4.13 0.68 14.61
C GLY A 354 -5.30 -0.26 14.88
N VAL A 355 -5.01 -1.55 14.64
CA VAL A 355 -5.88 -2.69 14.97
C VAL A 355 -5.68 -3.13 16.42
N VAL A 356 -4.53 -2.78 17.01
CA VAL A 356 -4.22 -3.09 18.41
C VAL A 356 -3.84 -1.84 19.19
N PHE A 357 -3.92 -1.96 20.52
CA PHE A 357 -3.29 -1.06 21.49
C PHE A 357 -2.05 -1.77 22.02
N LYS A 358 -0.88 -1.15 21.87
CA LYS A 358 0.39 -1.73 22.34
C LYS A 358 1.35 -0.64 22.83
N GLN A 359 2.00 -0.88 23.93
CA GLN A 359 3.20 -0.17 24.37
C GLN A 359 4.43 -1.02 24.08
N ASP A 360 5.59 -0.37 23.96
CA ASP A 360 6.84 -1.08 23.69
C ASP A 360 7.10 -2.14 24.76
N ASN A 361 7.58 -3.31 24.34
CA ASN A 361 7.81 -4.48 25.21
C ASN A 361 6.58 -5.00 25.97
N GLN A 362 5.36 -4.61 25.58
CA GLN A 362 4.12 -5.14 26.18
C GLN A 362 3.34 -5.97 25.15
N PRO A 363 2.54 -6.94 25.61
CA PRO A 363 1.61 -7.66 24.73
C PRO A 363 0.61 -6.72 24.06
N ALA A 364 0.32 -6.97 22.80
CA ALA A 364 -0.71 -6.24 22.07
C ALA A 364 -2.12 -6.60 22.59
N LYS A 365 -2.97 -5.58 22.75
CA LYS A 365 -4.40 -5.74 23.05
C LYS A 365 -5.19 -5.43 21.79
N VAL A 366 -5.87 -6.43 21.25
CA VAL A 366 -6.69 -6.31 20.04
C VAL A 366 -7.87 -5.36 20.27
N ASP A 367 -8.18 -4.52 19.29
CA ASP A 367 -9.43 -3.78 19.19
C ASP A 367 -10.46 -4.64 18.44
N PRO A 368 -11.41 -5.29 19.13
CA PRO A 368 -12.33 -6.22 18.49
C PRO A 368 -13.29 -5.52 17.52
N ALA A 369 -13.59 -4.23 17.71
CA ALA A 369 -14.48 -3.48 16.83
C ALA A 369 -13.83 -3.25 15.46
N VAL A 370 -12.51 -3.00 15.43
CA VAL A 370 -11.77 -2.87 14.17
C VAL A 370 -11.70 -4.20 13.43
N VAL A 371 -11.42 -5.31 14.13
CA VAL A 371 -11.41 -6.66 13.55
C VAL A 371 -12.76 -7.02 12.94
N GLU A 372 -13.85 -6.71 13.63
CA GLU A 372 -15.22 -6.88 13.13
C GLU A 372 -15.48 -6.02 11.88
N ALA A 373 -15.07 -4.74 11.89
CA ALA A 373 -15.27 -3.83 10.76
C ALA A 373 -14.47 -4.29 9.52
N LEU A 374 -13.27 -4.85 9.72
CA LEU A 374 -12.45 -5.45 8.67
C LEU A 374 -13.00 -6.80 8.15
N GLY A 375 -13.95 -7.42 8.86
CA GLY A 375 -14.56 -8.67 8.44
C GLY A 375 -13.61 -9.87 8.40
N ILE A 376 -12.40 -9.73 8.96
CA ILE A 376 -11.44 -10.83 9.05
C ILE A 376 -11.89 -11.84 10.11
N LYS A 377 -11.56 -13.11 9.87
CA LYS A 377 -11.91 -14.20 10.78
C LYS A 377 -10.65 -14.74 11.42
N PRO A 378 -10.52 -14.63 12.75
CA PRO A 378 -9.42 -15.28 13.46
C PRO A 378 -9.34 -16.78 13.14
N GLN A 379 -8.12 -17.25 12.92
CA GLN A 379 -7.80 -18.66 12.63
C GLN A 379 -7.55 -19.44 13.92
#